data_377957aa616922dc2beda702d388c739
#
_entry.id   377957aa616922dc2beda702d388c739
#
_cell.length_a   1.000
_cell.length_b   1.000
_cell.length_c   1.000
_cell.angle_alpha   90.00
_cell.angle_beta   90.00
_cell.angle_gamma   90.00
#
_symmetry.space_group_name_H-M   'P 1'
#
loop_
_entity.id
_entity.type
_entity.pdbx_description
1 polymer ?
#
loop_
_entity_poly.entity_id
_entity_poly.type
_entity_poly.pdbx_seq_one_letter_code
_entity_poly.pdbx_strand_id
1 'polypeptide(L)'
;MADIPKLMLKPLRDGYSFSLARSVTSTDTIVGLPRERKDSVGKAHRVNVTYKCKRAQWQYFLKFMRTYEGLPFLAYLLLDDIDHQWYECRIVGDSMPVQTLGDQIFTVQLSLVAQPIKYEVDTDLAFLKIYQMTEGEVEEYFKALAKFTNEDMPNALGKIGA
;
A
#
# COMPACT_ATOMS: atom_id res chain seq x y z
N MET A 1 21.36 5.06 10.82
CA MET A 1 20.28 4.09 10.66
C MET A 1 20.73 3.06 9.64
N ALA A 2 20.64 1.78 9.92
CA ALA A 2 20.94 0.76 8.91
C ALA A 2 19.93 0.89 7.77
N ASP A 3 20.43 0.90 6.55
CA ASP A 3 19.57 0.99 5.35
C ASP A 3 18.77 -0.31 5.22
N ILE A 4 17.44 -0.21 5.23
CA ILE A 4 16.56 -1.38 5.16
C ILE A 4 16.65 -1.95 3.72
N PRO A 5 16.96 -3.23 3.55
CA PRO A 5 17.13 -3.82 2.24
C PRO A 5 15.83 -3.80 1.43
N LYS A 6 15.94 -3.51 0.12
CA LYS A 6 14.81 -3.45 -0.81
C LYS A 6 14.72 -4.72 -1.64
N LEU A 7 13.56 -5.36 -1.63
CA LEU A 7 13.26 -6.46 -2.54
C LEU A 7 12.89 -5.89 -3.91
N MET A 8 13.81 -5.98 -4.89
CA MET A 8 13.67 -5.38 -6.22
C MET A 8 12.78 -6.18 -7.19
N LEU A 9 11.91 -7.03 -6.67
CA LEU A 9 10.92 -7.78 -7.44
C LEU A 9 9.55 -7.14 -7.30
N LYS A 10 8.82 -7.08 -8.41
CA LYS A 10 7.43 -6.60 -8.41
C LYS A 10 6.47 -7.78 -8.26
N PRO A 11 5.46 -7.70 -7.40
CA PRO A 11 4.45 -8.75 -7.27
C PRO A 11 3.61 -8.85 -8.53
N LEU A 12 3.09 -10.05 -8.81
CA LEU A 12 2.07 -10.26 -9.82
C LEU A 12 0.73 -9.74 -9.31
N ARG A 13 -0.12 -9.31 -10.23
CA ARG A 13 -1.51 -8.99 -9.94
C ARG A 13 -2.30 -10.24 -9.57
N ASP A 14 -2.02 -11.35 -10.23
CA ASP A 14 -2.64 -12.64 -9.92
C ASP A 14 -2.11 -13.19 -8.59
N GLY A 15 -3.02 -13.55 -7.69
CA GLY A 15 -2.67 -14.02 -6.35
C GLY A 15 -2.26 -12.91 -5.39
N TYR A 16 -2.47 -11.65 -5.74
CA TYR A 16 -2.30 -10.52 -4.84
C TYR A 16 -3.57 -10.34 -4.00
N SER A 17 -3.45 -10.49 -2.70
CA SER A 17 -4.54 -10.23 -1.77
C SER A 17 -4.01 -9.62 -0.49
N PHE A 18 -4.78 -8.73 0.12
CA PHE A 18 -4.40 -8.12 1.37
C PHE A 18 -5.60 -7.94 2.29
N SER A 19 -5.33 -7.87 3.58
CA SER A 19 -6.29 -7.62 4.63
C SER A 19 -5.81 -6.42 5.45
N LEU A 20 -6.59 -5.35 5.40
CA LEU A 20 -6.32 -4.15 6.21
C LEU A 20 -6.63 -4.47 7.68
N ALA A 21 -5.67 -4.24 8.54
CA ALA A 21 -5.84 -4.43 9.96
C ALA A 21 -6.69 -3.29 10.56
N ARG A 22 -7.76 -3.64 11.26
CA ARG A 22 -8.55 -2.66 12.03
C ARG A 22 -7.89 -2.42 13.39
N SER A 23 -7.74 -1.15 13.73
CA SER A 23 -7.19 -0.74 15.04
C SER A 23 -8.25 -0.63 16.13
N VAL A 24 -9.33 -1.39 15.99
CA VAL A 24 -10.51 -1.33 16.84
C VAL A 24 -10.78 -2.70 17.45
N THR A 25 -11.05 -2.73 18.75
CA THR A 25 -11.56 -3.92 19.44
C THR A 25 -13.06 -3.76 19.63
N SER A 26 -13.81 -4.77 19.18
CA SER A 26 -15.25 -4.84 19.31
C SER A 26 -15.63 -5.74 20.49
N THR A 27 -16.57 -5.28 21.29
CA THR A 27 -17.17 -6.08 22.36
C THR A 27 -18.63 -6.29 22.05
N ASP A 28 -19.04 -7.53 21.85
CA ASP A 28 -20.42 -7.87 21.56
C ASP A 28 -21.31 -7.57 22.76
N THR A 29 -22.44 -6.94 22.50
CA THR A 29 -23.48 -6.66 23.49
C THR A 29 -24.71 -7.51 23.19
N ILE A 30 -25.42 -7.94 24.23
CA ILE A 30 -26.63 -8.79 24.09
C ILE A 30 -27.73 -8.04 23.33
N VAL A 31 -27.77 -6.72 23.44
CA VAL A 31 -28.79 -5.86 22.80
C VAL A 31 -28.12 -4.62 22.22
N GLY A 32 -28.37 -4.35 20.94
CA GLY A 32 -27.86 -3.17 20.23
C GLY A 32 -26.58 -3.41 19.44
N LEU A 33 -25.96 -2.33 18.99
CA LEU A 33 -24.71 -2.38 18.25
C LEU A 33 -23.55 -2.73 19.17
N PRO A 34 -22.56 -3.51 18.71
CA PRO A 34 -21.35 -3.80 19.47
C PRO A 34 -20.61 -2.50 19.82
N ARG A 35 -20.03 -2.46 21.01
CA ARG A 35 -19.19 -1.34 21.43
C ARG A 35 -17.81 -1.51 20.83
N GLU A 36 -17.37 -0.49 20.10
CA GLU A 36 -16.04 -0.46 19.51
C GLU A 36 -15.13 0.53 20.24
N ARG A 37 -13.91 0.11 20.52
CA ARG A 37 -12.88 0.94 21.12
C ARG A 37 -11.63 0.89 20.27
N LYS A 38 -11.04 2.06 19.98
CA LYS A 38 -9.76 2.16 19.30
C LYS A 38 -8.64 1.82 20.29
N ASP A 39 -8.00 0.67 20.11
CA ASP A 39 -6.97 0.16 21.03
C ASP A 39 -5.54 0.49 20.57
N SER A 40 -5.33 0.71 19.29
CA SER A 40 -3.99 0.93 18.72
C SER A 40 -4.06 1.80 17.48
N VAL A 41 -2.92 2.29 17.04
CA VAL A 41 -2.76 3.01 15.77
C VAL A 41 -1.72 2.28 14.95
N GLY A 42 -2.01 2.06 13.66
CA GLY A 42 -1.03 1.49 12.74
C GLY A 42 -0.78 -0.01 12.94
N LYS A 43 -1.84 -0.81 13.12
CA LYS A 43 -1.70 -2.28 13.07
C LYS A 43 -1.22 -2.73 11.69
N ALA A 44 -0.25 -3.64 11.68
CA ALA A 44 0.32 -4.17 10.46
C ALA A 44 -0.70 -4.95 9.62
N HIS A 45 -0.69 -4.72 8.32
CA HIS A 45 -1.54 -5.39 7.34
C HIS A 45 -0.98 -6.75 6.95
N ARG A 46 -1.87 -7.70 6.64
CA ARG A 46 -1.46 -9.00 6.09
C ARG A 46 -1.64 -8.98 4.58
N VAL A 47 -0.61 -9.41 3.87
CA VAL A 47 -0.56 -9.38 2.41
C VAL A 47 -0.05 -10.72 1.90
N ASN A 48 -0.78 -11.30 0.94
CA ASN A 48 -0.31 -12.44 0.19
C ASN A 48 0.10 -11.95 -1.20
N VAL A 49 1.32 -12.25 -1.58
CA VAL A 49 1.90 -11.82 -2.85
C VAL A 49 2.47 -13.01 -3.61
N THR A 50 2.36 -12.94 -4.91
CA THR A 50 2.97 -13.91 -5.81
C THR A 50 4.01 -13.23 -6.67
N TYR A 51 5.22 -13.77 -6.69
CA TYR A 51 6.31 -13.30 -7.54
C TYR A 51 6.59 -14.31 -8.65
N LYS A 52 6.71 -13.84 -9.88
CA LYS A 52 7.11 -14.64 -11.03
C LYS A 52 8.53 -14.26 -11.42
N CYS A 53 9.44 -15.20 -11.27
CA CYS A 53 10.88 -14.97 -11.42
C CYS A 53 11.43 -15.76 -12.60
N LYS A 54 12.21 -15.12 -13.48
CA LYS A 54 13.10 -15.78 -14.40
C LYS A 54 14.32 -16.30 -13.63
N ARG A 55 15.13 -17.18 -14.24
CA ARG A 55 16.29 -17.83 -13.62
C ARG A 55 17.22 -16.88 -12.85
N ALA A 56 17.59 -15.74 -13.44
CA ALA A 56 18.45 -14.75 -12.77
C ALA A 56 17.75 -14.06 -11.58
N GLN A 57 16.47 -13.72 -11.74
CA GLN A 57 15.66 -13.13 -10.66
C GLN A 57 15.44 -14.12 -9.52
N TRP A 58 15.30 -15.41 -9.85
CA TRP A 58 15.21 -16.48 -8.87
C TRP A 58 16.49 -16.62 -8.03
N GLN A 59 17.66 -16.58 -8.67
CA GLN A 59 18.93 -16.56 -7.95
C GLN A 59 19.09 -15.35 -7.03
N TYR A 60 18.67 -14.16 -7.52
CA TYR A 60 18.63 -12.95 -6.69
C TYR A 60 17.70 -13.15 -5.48
N PHE A 61 16.49 -13.64 -5.70
CA PHE A 61 15.50 -13.89 -4.65
C PHE A 61 16.03 -14.84 -3.57
N LEU A 62 16.62 -15.98 -3.97
CA LEU A 62 17.19 -16.94 -3.03
C LEU A 62 18.32 -16.33 -2.18
N LYS A 63 19.22 -15.57 -2.81
CA LYS A 63 20.31 -14.88 -2.10
C LYS A 63 19.75 -13.83 -1.14
N PHE A 64 18.77 -13.06 -1.59
CA PHE A 64 18.11 -12.06 -0.76
C PHE A 64 17.49 -12.71 0.49
N MET A 65 16.71 -13.77 0.32
CA MET A 65 16.07 -14.46 1.42
C MET A 65 17.08 -15.04 2.42
N ARG A 66 18.16 -15.66 1.95
CA ARG A 66 19.20 -16.21 2.82
C ARG A 66 19.95 -15.13 3.61
N THR A 67 20.17 -13.98 3.00
CA THR A 67 20.94 -12.88 3.62
C THR A 67 20.10 -12.12 4.65
N TYR A 68 18.81 -11.97 4.40
CA TYR A 68 17.92 -11.13 5.20
C TYR A 68 16.81 -11.94 5.91
N GLU A 69 17.03 -13.23 6.10
CA GLU A 69 16.09 -14.10 6.83
C GLU A 69 15.83 -13.55 8.24
N GLY A 70 14.54 -13.42 8.58
CA GLY A 70 14.11 -12.88 9.88
C GLY A 70 14.26 -11.36 10.06
N LEU A 71 14.87 -10.66 9.12
CA LEU A 71 15.01 -9.19 9.17
C LEU A 71 13.87 -8.50 8.41
N PRO A 72 13.54 -7.24 8.75
CA PRO A 72 12.61 -6.44 7.97
C PRO A 72 13.24 -6.05 6.64
N PHE A 73 12.43 -5.95 5.61
CA PHE A 73 12.82 -5.50 4.28
C PHE A 73 11.71 -4.64 3.65
N LEU A 74 12.07 -3.84 2.66
CA LEU A 74 11.12 -3.04 1.90
C LEU A 74 10.61 -3.84 0.69
N ALA A 75 9.29 -3.96 0.59
CA ALA A 75 8.61 -4.53 -0.57
C ALA A 75 7.76 -3.47 -1.27
N TYR A 76 7.71 -3.52 -2.60
CA TYR A 76 6.93 -2.60 -3.42
C TYR A 76 5.50 -3.11 -3.56
N LEU A 77 4.57 -2.57 -2.78
CA LEU A 77 3.19 -3.06 -2.62
C LEU A 77 2.17 -1.96 -2.87
N LEU A 78 0.93 -2.35 -3.08
CA LEU A 78 -0.24 -1.48 -3.19
C LEU A 78 -1.18 -1.82 -2.01
N LEU A 79 -1.20 -0.99 -0.97
CA LEU A 79 -1.98 -1.24 0.26
C LEU A 79 -2.83 -0.04 0.68
N ASP A 80 -2.20 1.01 1.17
CA ASP A 80 -2.85 2.15 1.81
C ASP A 80 -3.05 3.34 0.86
N ASP A 81 -2.61 3.21 -0.38
CA ASP A 81 -2.64 4.26 -1.39
C ASP A 81 -3.10 3.69 -2.74
N ILE A 82 -3.47 4.58 -3.67
CA ILE A 82 -3.80 4.23 -5.07
C ILE A 82 -2.56 3.82 -5.87
N ASP A 83 -1.37 4.25 -5.43
CA ASP A 83 -0.10 3.95 -6.05
C ASP A 83 0.71 2.92 -5.25
N HIS A 84 1.55 2.18 -5.98
CA HIS A 84 2.49 1.29 -5.32
C HIS A 84 3.56 2.07 -4.58
N GLN A 85 3.79 1.69 -3.32
CA GLN A 85 4.80 2.29 -2.45
C GLN A 85 5.68 1.24 -1.79
N TRP A 86 6.78 1.69 -1.18
CA TRP A 86 7.69 0.82 -0.43
C TRP A 86 7.21 0.67 1.00
N TYR A 87 6.83 -0.55 1.36
CA TYR A 87 6.39 -0.90 2.71
C TYR A 87 7.44 -1.72 3.43
N GLU A 88 7.66 -1.41 4.70
CA GLU A 88 8.44 -2.27 5.58
C GLU A 88 7.66 -3.52 5.89
N CYS A 89 8.23 -4.68 5.52
CA CYS A 89 7.57 -5.97 5.59
C CYS A 89 8.42 -6.99 6.32
N ARG A 90 7.71 -7.99 6.86
CA ARG A 90 8.31 -9.24 7.35
C ARG A 90 7.56 -10.42 6.76
N ILE A 91 8.26 -11.51 6.51
CA ILE A 91 7.65 -12.76 6.07
C ILE A 91 6.98 -13.42 7.27
N VAL A 92 5.79 -13.97 7.02
CA VAL A 92 5.03 -14.75 7.99
C VAL A 92 4.80 -16.13 7.43
N GLY A 93 5.07 -17.14 8.24
CA GLY A 93 4.95 -18.55 7.87
C GLY A 93 6.29 -19.26 7.76
N ASP A 94 6.25 -20.57 7.96
CA ASP A 94 7.43 -21.43 8.04
C ASP A 94 7.87 -21.95 6.67
N SER A 95 7.10 -21.68 5.61
CA SER A 95 7.38 -22.15 4.27
C SER A 95 6.96 -21.16 3.19
N MET A 96 7.68 -21.18 2.10
CA MET A 96 7.39 -20.41 0.88
C MET A 96 7.06 -21.39 -0.25
N PRO A 97 5.77 -21.54 -0.60
CA PRO A 97 5.39 -22.40 -1.72
C PRO A 97 6.00 -21.91 -3.03
N VAL A 98 6.72 -22.79 -3.70
CA VAL A 98 7.36 -22.52 -4.99
C VAL A 98 6.81 -23.47 -6.03
N GLN A 99 6.33 -22.92 -7.14
CA GLN A 99 5.91 -23.67 -8.31
C GLN A 99 6.86 -23.38 -9.46
N THR A 100 7.29 -24.40 -10.16
CA THR A 100 8.11 -24.27 -11.37
C THR A 100 7.24 -24.52 -12.60
N LEU A 101 7.29 -23.63 -13.57
CA LEU A 101 6.63 -23.78 -14.86
C LEU A 101 7.71 -23.87 -15.94
N GLY A 102 8.08 -25.10 -16.34
CA GLY A 102 9.22 -25.34 -17.20
C GLY A 102 10.55 -24.96 -16.53
N ASP A 103 11.66 -25.12 -17.23
CA ASP A 103 12.99 -24.95 -16.64
C ASP A 103 13.42 -23.50 -16.35
N GLN A 104 12.58 -22.50 -16.62
CA GLN A 104 13.02 -21.11 -16.61
C GLN A 104 12.15 -20.13 -15.79
N ILE A 105 10.96 -20.55 -15.35
CA ILE A 105 10.03 -19.68 -14.65
C ILE A 105 9.68 -20.28 -13.29
N PHE A 106 9.92 -19.50 -12.23
CA PHE A 106 9.61 -19.84 -10.85
C PHE A 106 8.52 -18.91 -10.33
N THR A 107 7.47 -19.48 -9.78
CA THR A 107 6.40 -18.72 -9.12
C THR A 107 6.47 -18.98 -7.63
N VAL A 108 6.62 -17.92 -6.85
CA VAL A 108 6.75 -17.98 -5.39
C VAL A 108 5.60 -17.24 -4.76
N GLN A 109 4.97 -17.86 -3.77
CA GLN A 109 3.95 -17.23 -2.95
C GLN A 109 4.54 -16.86 -1.58
N LEU A 110 4.34 -15.60 -1.17
CA LEU A 110 4.76 -15.10 0.13
C LEU A 110 3.57 -14.54 0.89
N SER A 111 3.52 -14.87 2.18
CA SER A 111 2.66 -14.18 3.14
C SER A 111 3.51 -13.17 3.90
N LEU A 112 3.13 -11.91 3.83
CA LEU A 112 3.85 -10.79 4.42
C LEU A 112 2.98 -10.10 5.47
N VAL A 113 3.64 -9.53 6.45
CA VAL A 113 3.06 -8.51 7.32
C VAL A 113 3.74 -7.20 6.98
N ALA A 114 2.96 -6.21 6.57
CA ALA A 114 3.41 -4.91 6.15
C ALA A 114 3.02 -3.84 7.16
N GLN A 115 3.94 -2.95 7.50
CA GLN A 115 3.65 -1.82 8.36
C GLN A 115 2.93 -0.74 7.53
N PRO A 116 1.78 -0.19 8.03
CA PRO A 116 1.07 0.86 7.33
C PRO A 116 1.90 2.13 7.20
N ILE A 117 1.63 2.90 6.16
CA ILE A 117 2.21 4.23 6.00
C ILE A 117 1.60 5.15 7.05
N LYS A 118 2.40 6.10 7.55
CA LYS A 118 1.90 7.15 8.42
C LYS A 118 0.94 8.05 7.64
N TYR A 119 -0.24 8.26 8.18
CA TYR A 119 -1.25 9.14 7.61
C TYR A 119 -1.46 10.37 8.51
N GLU A 120 -1.90 11.45 7.92
CA GLU A 120 -2.27 12.69 8.62
C GLU A 120 -3.79 12.80 8.64
N VAL A 121 -4.36 12.81 9.83
CA VAL A 121 -5.82 12.81 10.03
C VAL A 121 -6.48 14.05 9.40
N ASP A 122 -5.80 15.20 9.43
CA ASP A 122 -6.34 16.44 8.86
C ASP A 122 -6.44 16.38 7.34
N THR A 123 -5.46 15.75 6.68
CA THR A 123 -5.46 15.53 5.23
C THR A 123 -6.57 14.56 4.83
N ASP A 124 -6.74 13.46 5.59
CA ASP A 124 -7.81 12.49 5.36
C ASP A 124 -9.20 13.13 5.54
N LEU A 125 -9.38 13.94 6.58
CA LEU A 125 -10.64 14.66 6.82
C LEU A 125 -10.93 15.67 5.71
N ALA A 126 -9.92 16.37 5.19
CA ALA A 126 -10.09 17.29 4.08
C ALA A 126 -10.54 16.55 2.81
N PHE A 127 -9.90 15.41 2.50
CA PHE A 127 -10.27 14.58 1.36
C PHE A 127 -11.72 14.05 1.48
N LEU A 128 -12.10 13.53 2.66
CA LEU A 128 -13.46 13.05 2.92
C LEU A 128 -14.51 14.16 2.72
N LYS A 129 -14.22 15.38 3.16
CA LYS A 129 -15.12 16.52 2.94
C LYS A 129 -15.26 16.85 1.46
N ILE A 130 -14.13 16.89 0.71
CA ILE A 130 -14.17 17.14 -0.73
C ILE A 130 -14.98 16.04 -1.43
N TYR A 131 -14.76 14.78 -1.10
CA TYR A 131 -15.48 13.66 -1.67
C TYR A 131 -17.00 13.76 -1.43
N GLN A 132 -17.42 14.17 -0.22
CA GLN A 132 -18.83 14.39 0.12
C GLN A 132 -19.42 15.58 -0.63
N MET A 133 -18.67 16.68 -0.78
CA MET A 133 -19.13 17.89 -1.49
C MET A 133 -19.26 17.67 -2.99
N THR A 134 -18.44 16.81 -3.57
CA THR A 134 -18.42 16.53 -5.02
C THR A 134 -19.24 15.30 -5.39
N GLU A 135 -19.95 14.68 -4.43
CA GLU A 135 -20.70 13.44 -4.64
C GLU A 135 -19.88 12.31 -5.28
N GLY A 136 -18.55 12.32 -5.03
CA GLY A 136 -17.60 11.35 -5.57
C GLY A 136 -16.82 11.80 -6.81
N GLU A 137 -17.16 12.93 -7.42
CA GLU A 137 -16.47 13.46 -8.63
C GLU A 137 -15.20 14.27 -8.28
N VAL A 138 -14.36 13.70 -7.43
CA VAL A 138 -13.16 14.38 -6.89
C VAL A 138 -12.15 14.74 -7.99
N GLU A 139 -12.02 13.88 -9.01
CA GLU A 139 -11.09 14.14 -10.12
C GLU A 139 -11.47 15.38 -10.93
N GLU A 140 -12.77 15.58 -11.19
CA GLU A 140 -13.25 16.78 -11.90
C GLU A 140 -13.03 18.04 -11.07
N TYR A 141 -13.25 17.96 -9.77
CA TYR A 141 -12.97 19.06 -8.85
C TYR A 141 -11.50 19.48 -8.89
N PHE A 142 -10.57 18.52 -8.80
CA PHE A 142 -9.14 18.84 -8.88
C PHE A 142 -8.69 19.33 -10.24
N LYS A 143 -9.28 18.81 -11.34
CA LYS A 143 -9.03 19.34 -12.69
C LYS A 143 -9.49 20.79 -12.82
N ALA A 144 -10.69 21.11 -12.32
CA ALA A 144 -11.22 22.47 -12.31
C ALA A 144 -10.35 23.42 -11.46
N LEU A 145 -9.90 22.98 -10.30
CA LEU A 145 -9.00 23.73 -9.43
C LEU A 145 -7.64 23.98 -10.08
N ALA A 146 -7.06 22.96 -10.71
CA ALA A 146 -5.80 23.08 -11.44
C ALA A 146 -5.90 24.03 -12.62
N LYS A 147 -6.99 23.99 -13.38
CA LYS A 147 -7.26 24.93 -14.47
C LYS A 147 -7.39 26.35 -13.94
N PHE A 148 -8.17 26.56 -12.89
CA PHE A 148 -8.32 27.88 -12.27
C PHE A 148 -6.98 28.46 -11.83
N THR A 149 -6.15 27.66 -11.17
CA THR A 149 -4.85 28.12 -10.64
C THR A 149 -3.82 28.37 -11.74
N ASN A 150 -3.76 27.52 -12.76
CA ASN A 150 -2.70 27.55 -13.78
C ASN A 150 -3.04 28.38 -15.01
N GLU A 151 -4.33 28.54 -15.34
CA GLU A 151 -4.78 29.20 -16.56
C GLU A 151 -5.61 30.46 -16.26
N ASP A 152 -6.69 30.33 -15.50
CA ASP A 152 -7.67 31.41 -15.36
C ASP A 152 -7.14 32.53 -14.46
N MET A 153 -6.47 32.22 -13.36
CA MET A 153 -5.92 33.22 -12.45
C MET A 153 -4.76 34.03 -13.06
N PRO A 154 -3.74 33.40 -13.70
CA PRO A 154 -2.69 34.13 -14.39
C PRO A 154 -3.22 35.01 -15.55
N ASN A 155 -4.19 34.47 -16.32
CA ASN A 155 -4.82 35.25 -17.41
C ASN A 155 -5.63 36.45 -16.92
N ALA A 156 -6.29 36.31 -15.78
CA ALA A 156 -7.02 37.42 -15.16
C ALA A 156 -6.06 38.50 -14.61
N LEU A 157 -4.98 38.09 -13.95
CA LEU A 157 -3.97 39.02 -13.44
C LEU A 157 -3.18 39.71 -14.54
N GLY A 158 -2.87 39.02 -15.65
CA GLY A 158 -2.21 39.60 -16.81
C GLY A 158 -3.04 40.67 -17.53
N LYS A 159 -4.37 40.64 -17.43
CA LYS A 159 -5.27 41.65 -17.99
C LYS A 159 -5.45 42.90 -17.10
N ILE A 160 -5.12 42.80 -15.82
CA ILE A 160 -5.24 43.94 -14.87
C ILE A 160 -3.97 44.83 -14.91
N GLY A 161 -2.86 44.30 -15.42
CA GLY A 161 -1.58 45.00 -15.54
C GLY A 161 -1.25 45.56 -16.93
N ALA A 162 -2.20 45.58 -17.88
CA ALA A 162 -2.02 46.11 -19.24
C ALA A 162 -2.74 47.43 -19.44
#